data_e564d7a20da05c7b1aa2a9df7b5d36fb
#
_entry.id   e564d7a20da05c7b1aa2a9df7b5d36fb
#
_cell.length_a   1.000
_cell.length_b   1.000
_cell.length_c   1.000
_cell.angle_alpha   90.00
_cell.angle_beta   90.00
_cell.angle_gamma   90.00
#
_symmetry.space_group_name_H-M   'P 1'
#
loop_
_entity.id
_entity.type
_entity.pdbx_description
1 polymer ?
#
loop_
_entity_poly.entity_id
_entity_poly.type
_entity_poly.pdbx_seq_one_letter_code
_entity_poly.pdbx_strand_id
1 'polypeptide(L)'
;MVAGALPQTLVWDRQAGLHAGGGRPTEAFAALCGQLRVDWHFCDPGDPQAKGGVERLQDFAERSFEPGRIFANELDYQAQLDGWFDERANPRMHKTLRARPIDRLIEEREVMAPLPQVAPDTDRRWVLRVPPDPYLRFDTNDYSLDPQLVGRRVEARITDREVLAVALDTGELACRHARSIAKHRTITALEHARTLKAQRHDRRGRTEPQVELRSLAAYDALIA
;
A
#
# COMPACT_ATOMS: atom_id res chain seq x y z
N MET A 1 -8.63 21.59 4.53
CA MET A 1 -8.84 22.14 3.15
C MET A 1 -7.85 21.50 2.20
N VAL A 2 -8.33 20.82 1.18
CA VAL A 2 -7.48 20.28 0.09
C VAL A 2 -7.23 21.41 -0.89
N ALA A 3 -5.98 21.57 -1.37
CA ALA A 3 -5.63 22.64 -2.32
C ALA A 3 -6.51 22.63 -3.59
N GLY A 4 -6.98 21.47 -4.01
CA GLY A 4 -7.85 21.29 -5.18
C GLY A 4 -7.18 21.64 -6.51
N ALA A 5 -5.86 21.83 -6.51
CA ALA A 5 -5.02 22.16 -7.64
C ALA A 5 -3.61 21.60 -7.44
N LEU A 6 -2.84 21.51 -8.53
CA LEU A 6 -1.47 20.99 -8.52
C LEU A 6 -0.46 22.14 -8.50
N PRO A 7 0.56 22.09 -7.64
CA PRO A 7 1.67 23.03 -7.70
C PRO A 7 2.50 22.79 -8.97
N GLN A 8 3.26 23.80 -9.38
CA GLN A 8 4.17 23.66 -10.52
C GLN A 8 5.34 22.74 -10.20
N THR A 9 5.85 22.78 -8.95
CA THR A 9 7.01 22.00 -8.52
C THR A 9 6.77 21.36 -7.16
N LEU A 10 7.16 20.08 -7.04
CA LEU A 10 7.21 19.35 -5.77
C LEU A 10 8.64 19.33 -5.23
N VAL A 11 8.81 19.79 -3.98
CA VAL A 11 10.10 19.80 -3.31
C VAL A 11 10.15 18.66 -2.29
N TRP A 12 11.15 17.78 -2.44
CA TRP A 12 11.31 16.60 -1.61
C TRP A 12 12.73 16.45 -1.06
N ASP A 13 12.85 15.72 0.02
CA ASP A 13 14.16 15.20 0.43
C ASP A 13 14.58 14.00 -0.42
N ARG A 14 15.83 13.56 -0.24
CA ARG A 14 16.41 12.43 -0.96
C ARG A 14 15.98 11.07 -0.39
N GLN A 15 14.69 10.90 -0.15
CA GLN A 15 14.13 9.66 0.35
C GLN A 15 14.26 8.54 -0.69
N ALA A 16 14.67 7.33 -0.25
CA ALA A 16 14.97 6.20 -1.14
C ALA A 16 13.84 5.78 -2.09
N GLY A 17 12.57 5.97 -1.71
CA GLY A 17 11.43 5.67 -2.59
C GLY A 17 11.23 6.67 -3.74
N LEU A 18 11.78 7.88 -3.63
CA LEU A 18 11.60 8.96 -4.60
C LEU A 18 12.88 9.28 -5.36
N HIS A 19 14.04 9.13 -4.71
CA HIS A 19 15.35 9.52 -5.22
C HIS A 19 16.23 8.29 -5.52
N ALA A 20 16.72 8.21 -6.76
CA ALA A 20 17.56 7.10 -7.25
C ALA A 20 19.08 7.36 -7.15
N GLY A 21 19.50 8.48 -6.53
CA GLY A 21 20.89 8.91 -6.46
C GLY A 21 21.23 9.99 -7.50
N GLY A 22 22.29 10.79 -7.21
CA GLY A 22 22.78 11.83 -8.13
C GLY A 22 21.76 12.90 -8.52
N GLY A 23 20.82 13.25 -7.64
CA GLY A 23 19.76 14.24 -7.94
C GLY A 23 18.65 13.71 -8.86
N ARG A 24 18.65 12.42 -9.22
CA ARG A 24 17.69 11.82 -10.15
C ARG A 24 16.51 11.20 -9.41
N PRO A 25 15.28 11.30 -9.93
CA PRO A 25 14.12 10.61 -9.39
C PRO A 25 14.17 9.11 -9.66
N THR A 26 13.43 8.33 -8.87
CA THR A 26 13.10 6.95 -9.25
C THR A 26 12.19 6.96 -10.48
N GLU A 27 12.19 5.89 -11.25
CA GLU A 27 11.34 5.76 -12.45
C GLU A 27 9.85 5.94 -12.09
N ALA A 28 9.40 5.33 -10.99
CA ALA A 28 8.03 5.45 -10.53
C ALA A 28 7.65 6.90 -10.16
N PHE A 29 8.55 7.64 -9.50
CA PHE A 29 8.30 9.02 -9.13
C PHE A 29 8.33 9.95 -10.36
N ALA A 30 9.27 9.73 -11.28
CA ALA A 30 9.32 10.48 -12.54
C ALA A 30 8.05 10.26 -13.38
N ALA A 31 7.57 9.00 -13.46
CA ALA A 31 6.32 8.68 -14.17
C ALA A 31 5.11 9.38 -13.52
N LEU A 32 5.02 9.38 -12.18
CA LEU A 32 3.96 10.10 -11.45
C LEU A 32 4.00 11.60 -11.74
N CYS A 33 5.16 12.23 -11.65
CA CYS A 33 5.32 13.66 -11.94
C CYS A 33 4.96 13.98 -13.41
N GLY A 34 5.35 13.10 -14.35
CA GLY A 34 4.98 13.23 -15.75
C GLY A 34 3.47 13.14 -16.00
N GLN A 35 2.77 12.22 -15.35
CA GLN A 35 1.31 12.09 -15.42
C GLN A 35 0.60 13.32 -14.84
N LEU A 36 1.12 13.87 -13.73
CA LEU A 36 0.60 15.06 -13.09
C LEU A 36 1.04 16.36 -13.78
N ARG A 37 2.05 16.32 -14.66
CA ARG A 37 2.69 17.48 -15.29
C ARG A 37 3.24 18.47 -14.27
N VAL A 38 3.88 17.94 -13.22
CA VAL A 38 4.55 18.73 -12.19
C VAL A 38 6.05 18.49 -12.25
N ASP A 39 6.83 19.51 -11.97
CA ASP A 39 8.27 19.39 -11.82
C ASP A 39 8.64 18.88 -10.43
N TRP A 40 9.88 18.44 -10.24
CA TRP A 40 10.39 18.03 -8.94
C TRP A 40 11.74 18.70 -8.65
N HIS A 41 11.97 18.92 -7.38
CA HIS A 41 13.25 19.39 -6.88
C HIS A 41 13.63 18.57 -5.63
N PHE A 42 14.85 18.01 -5.60
CA PHE A 42 15.38 17.35 -4.42
C PHE A 42 16.28 18.32 -3.65
N CYS A 43 16.00 18.49 -2.37
CA CYS A 43 16.81 19.31 -1.48
C CYS A 43 18.27 18.87 -1.51
N ASP A 44 19.21 19.79 -1.40
CA ASP A 44 20.64 19.47 -1.31
C ASP A 44 20.96 18.75 0.01
N PRO A 45 21.96 17.83 -0.01
CA PRO A 45 22.41 17.19 1.23
C PRO A 45 22.94 18.25 2.19
N GLY A 46 22.46 18.21 3.43
CA GLY A 46 22.92 19.13 4.47
C GLY A 46 22.32 20.55 4.41
N ASP A 47 21.27 20.77 3.59
CA ASP A 47 20.50 22.01 3.64
C ASP A 47 19.29 21.88 4.61
N PRO A 48 19.45 22.27 5.89
CA PRO A 48 18.35 22.21 6.85
C PRO A 48 17.27 23.24 6.58
N GLN A 49 17.56 24.28 5.78
CA GLN A 49 16.60 25.36 5.51
C GLN A 49 15.54 24.96 4.46
N ALA A 50 15.89 24.08 3.54
CA ALA A 50 15.00 23.62 2.49
C ALA A 50 13.72 22.95 3.04
N LYS A 51 13.79 22.27 4.18
CA LYS A 51 12.65 21.65 4.89
C LYS A 51 12.09 22.45 6.04
N GLY A 52 12.72 23.54 6.43
CA GLY A 52 12.34 24.31 7.62
C GLY A 52 10.87 24.81 7.63
N GLY A 53 10.23 24.89 6.47
CA GLY A 53 8.79 25.19 6.35
C GLY A 53 7.92 24.04 6.82
N VAL A 54 8.22 22.82 6.36
CA VAL A 54 7.47 21.59 6.71
C VAL A 54 7.69 21.22 8.16
N GLU A 55 8.94 21.27 8.65
CA GLU A 55 9.27 21.00 10.06
C GLU A 55 8.56 21.95 11.01
N ARG A 56 8.55 23.25 10.69
CA ARG A 56 7.79 24.25 11.49
C ARG A 56 6.28 24.00 11.47
N LEU A 57 5.72 23.49 10.36
CA LEU A 57 4.31 23.15 10.28
C LEU A 57 3.99 21.92 11.13
N GLN A 58 4.86 20.89 11.09
CA GLN A 58 4.73 19.70 11.94
C GLN A 58 4.80 20.06 13.43
N ASP A 59 5.84 20.80 13.83
CA ASP A 59 6.00 21.30 15.22
C ASP A 59 4.81 22.17 15.67
N PHE A 60 4.25 22.96 14.78
CA PHE A 60 3.03 23.73 15.05
C PHE A 60 1.80 22.85 15.24
N ALA A 61 1.62 21.79 14.45
CA ALA A 61 0.54 20.84 14.60
C ALA A 61 0.69 20.02 15.91
N GLU A 62 1.87 19.49 16.18
CA GLU A 62 2.17 18.74 17.39
C GLU A 62 1.92 19.56 18.68
N ARG A 63 2.27 20.84 18.67
CA ARG A 63 2.11 21.72 19.84
C ARG A 63 0.73 22.37 19.97
N SER A 64 -0.01 22.50 18.90
CA SER A 64 -1.25 23.31 18.89
C SER A 64 -2.50 22.51 18.54
N PHE A 65 -2.35 21.37 17.86
CA PHE A 65 -3.47 20.49 17.50
C PHE A 65 -3.59 19.30 18.43
N GLU A 66 -2.50 18.56 18.67
CA GLU A 66 -2.54 17.29 19.40
C GLU A 66 -2.84 17.40 20.91
N PRO A 67 -2.35 18.45 21.64
CA PRO A 67 -2.51 18.49 23.09
C PRO A 67 -3.96 18.45 23.55
N GLY A 68 -4.26 17.50 24.44
CA GLY A 68 -5.58 17.36 25.04
C GLY A 68 -6.65 16.74 24.16
N ARG A 69 -6.31 16.24 22.96
CA ARG A 69 -7.23 15.55 22.08
C ARG A 69 -7.16 14.04 22.27
N ILE A 70 -8.26 13.37 22.02
CA ILE A 70 -8.40 11.93 22.00
C ILE A 70 -8.88 11.55 20.59
N PHE A 71 -8.24 10.54 20.03
CA PHE A 71 -8.55 10.04 18.68
C PHE A 71 -9.03 8.59 18.78
N ALA A 72 -10.21 8.32 18.22
CA ALA A 72 -10.76 6.96 18.20
C ALA A 72 -10.04 6.05 17.19
N ASN A 73 -9.60 6.62 16.07
CA ASN A 73 -8.87 5.95 14.98
C ASN A 73 -8.26 6.99 14.03
N GLU A 74 -7.57 6.50 12.98
CA GLU A 74 -6.92 7.36 11.98
C GLU A 74 -7.91 8.27 11.21
N LEU A 75 -9.13 7.81 10.95
CA LEU A 75 -10.14 8.62 10.27
C LEU A 75 -10.63 9.78 11.14
N ASP A 76 -10.82 9.51 12.44
CA ASP A 76 -11.18 10.53 13.42
C ASP A 76 -10.04 11.56 13.61
N TYR A 77 -8.78 11.08 13.66
CA TYR A 77 -7.60 11.97 13.67
C TYR A 77 -7.62 12.89 12.46
N GLN A 78 -7.80 12.35 11.25
CA GLN A 78 -7.81 13.13 10.01
C GLN A 78 -8.97 14.15 10.00
N ALA A 79 -10.17 13.73 10.40
CA ALA A 79 -11.32 14.64 10.46
C ALA A 79 -11.12 15.80 11.43
N GLN A 80 -10.56 15.52 12.62
CA GLN A 80 -10.24 16.56 13.61
C GLN A 80 -9.12 17.48 13.11
N LEU A 81 -8.11 16.93 12.42
CA LEU A 81 -7.00 17.69 11.85
C LEU A 81 -7.50 18.63 10.74
N ASP A 82 -8.35 18.14 9.84
CA ASP A 82 -8.94 18.94 8.77
C ASP A 82 -9.77 20.10 9.34
N GLY A 83 -10.63 19.81 10.32
CA GLY A 83 -11.40 20.84 11.02
C GLY A 83 -10.50 21.89 11.69
N TRP A 84 -9.42 21.47 12.34
CA TRP A 84 -8.47 22.40 12.97
C TRP A 84 -7.73 23.26 11.94
N PHE A 85 -7.36 22.72 10.78
CA PHE A 85 -6.80 23.50 9.70
C PHE A 85 -7.77 24.55 9.21
N ASP A 86 -9.04 24.21 9.00
CA ASP A 86 -10.05 25.11 8.47
C ASP A 86 -10.45 26.19 9.46
N GLU A 87 -10.57 25.87 10.74
CA GLU A 87 -11.06 26.80 11.77
C GLU A 87 -9.95 27.62 12.45
N ARG A 88 -8.73 27.09 12.53
CA ARG A 88 -7.64 27.66 13.32
C ARG A 88 -6.38 27.98 12.52
N ALA A 89 -5.82 27.00 11.83
CA ALA A 89 -4.51 27.16 11.22
C ALA A 89 -4.54 28.07 9.98
N ASN A 90 -5.48 27.85 9.07
CA ASN A 90 -5.56 28.58 7.81
C ASN A 90 -6.08 30.02 7.96
N PRO A 91 -7.07 30.33 8.85
CA PRO A 91 -7.54 31.71 9.04
C PRO A 91 -6.61 32.58 9.89
N ARG A 92 -5.64 31.99 10.63
CA ARG A 92 -4.76 32.75 11.51
C ARG A 92 -3.88 33.74 10.75
N MET A 93 -3.59 34.89 11.34
CA MET A 93 -2.57 35.80 10.83
C MET A 93 -1.18 35.21 11.09
N HIS A 94 -0.45 34.88 10.05
CA HIS A 94 0.92 34.33 10.18
C HIS A 94 1.91 35.51 10.35
N LYS A 95 2.64 35.51 11.48
CA LYS A 95 3.50 36.65 11.87
C LYS A 95 4.56 37.00 10.80
N THR A 96 5.24 35.99 10.26
CA THR A 96 6.30 36.18 9.26
C THR A 96 5.73 36.57 7.90
N LEU A 97 4.66 35.90 7.44
CA LEU A 97 4.03 36.18 6.15
C LEU A 97 3.18 37.48 6.17
N ARG A 98 2.81 37.98 7.35
CA ARG A 98 1.87 39.09 7.55
C ARG A 98 0.57 38.93 6.75
N ALA A 99 0.14 37.68 6.57
CA ALA A 99 -1.04 37.27 5.82
C ALA A 99 -1.65 36.02 6.43
N ARG A 100 -2.88 35.72 6.11
CA ARG A 100 -3.52 34.47 6.46
C ARG A 100 -3.13 33.42 5.41
N PRO A 101 -2.78 32.18 5.82
CA PRO A 101 -2.48 31.09 4.87
C PRO A 101 -3.55 30.87 3.80
N ILE A 102 -4.83 31.02 4.18
CA ILE A 102 -5.95 30.86 3.23
C ILE A 102 -5.94 31.92 2.13
N ASP A 103 -5.59 33.18 2.44
CA ASP A 103 -5.53 34.23 1.45
C ASP A 103 -4.41 33.98 0.45
N ARG A 104 -3.24 33.52 0.94
CA ARG A 104 -2.12 33.12 0.08
C ARG A 104 -2.45 31.95 -0.82
N LEU A 105 -3.18 30.97 -0.30
CA LEU A 105 -3.61 29.83 -1.12
C LEU A 105 -4.55 30.28 -2.27
N ILE A 106 -5.40 31.27 -2.05
CA ILE A 106 -6.27 31.83 -3.09
C ILE A 106 -5.42 32.45 -4.21
N GLU A 107 -4.40 33.25 -3.85
CA GLU A 107 -3.47 33.86 -4.81
C GLU A 107 -2.67 32.77 -5.56
N GLU A 108 -2.16 31.74 -4.85
CA GLU A 108 -1.39 30.66 -5.47
C GLU A 108 -2.23 29.81 -6.45
N ARG A 109 -3.52 29.61 -6.17
CA ARG A 109 -4.43 28.87 -7.06
C ARG A 109 -4.53 29.43 -8.47
N GLU A 110 -4.32 30.73 -8.64
CA GLU A 110 -4.36 31.38 -9.96
C GLU A 110 -3.23 30.86 -10.89
N VAL A 111 -2.12 30.40 -10.30
CA VAL A 111 -0.95 29.88 -11.04
C VAL A 111 -0.78 28.37 -10.95
N MET A 112 -1.62 27.69 -10.18
CA MET A 112 -1.64 26.23 -10.06
C MET A 112 -2.35 25.58 -11.25
N ALA A 113 -1.95 24.36 -11.60
CA ALA A 113 -2.63 23.56 -12.61
C ALA A 113 -3.90 22.88 -12.04
N PRO A 114 -4.94 22.66 -12.85
CA PRO A 114 -6.09 21.89 -12.41
C PRO A 114 -5.70 20.42 -12.14
N LEU A 115 -6.43 19.78 -11.23
CA LEU A 115 -6.29 18.34 -11.01
C LEU A 115 -6.62 17.57 -12.29
N PRO A 116 -5.91 16.47 -12.60
CA PRO A 116 -6.23 15.64 -13.75
C PRO A 116 -7.61 15.01 -13.57
N GLN A 117 -8.35 14.88 -14.67
CA GLN A 117 -9.68 14.23 -14.65
C GLN A 117 -9.61 12.75 -14.26
N VAL A 118 -8.50 12.11 -14.58
CA VAL A 118 -8.21 10.72 -14.23
C VAL A 118 -7.05 10.71 -13.24
N ALA A 119 -7.24 10.07 -12.10
CA ALA A 119 -6.17 9.92 -11.11
C ALA A 119 -4.97 9.17 -11.72
N PRO A 120 -3.74 9.51 -11.36
CA PRO A 120 -2.55 8.77 -11.78
C PRO A 120 -2.66 7.30 -11.40
N ASP A 121 -2.16 6.42 -12.29
CA ASP A 121 -2.04 4.99 -11.99
C ASP A 121 -0.89 4.79 -10.98
N THR A 122 -1.23 4.52 -9.74
CA THR A 122 -0.30 4.22 -8.64
C THR A 122 -0.27 2.75 -8.29
N ASP A 123 -0.92 1.91 -9.08
CA ASP A 123 -1.01 0.48 -8.82
C ASP A 123 0.36 -0.19 -8.92
N ARG A 124 0.63 -1.07 -7.98
CA ARG A 124 1.79 -1.94 -8.05
C ARG A 124 1.45 -3.17 -8.87
N ARG A 125 2.31 -3.50 -9.84
CA ARG A 125 2.15 -4.67 -10.70
C ARG A 125 3.43 -5.47 -10.77
N TRP A 126 3.31 -6.80 -10.65
CA TRP A 126 4.40 -7.73 -10.89
C TRP A 126 3.88 -9.09 -11.27
N VAL A 127 4.75 -9.86 -11.92
CA VAL A 127 4.44 -11.24 -12.30
C VAL A 127 5.05 -12.19 -11.28
N LEU A 128 4.25 -13.15 -10.83
CA LEU A 128 4.71 -14.23 -9.96
C LEU A 128 4.20 -15.58 -10.45
N ARG A 129 4.86 -16.64 -10.02
CA ARG A 129 4.35 -18.01 -10.16
C ARG A 129 3.55 -18.34 -8.91
N VAL A 130 2.32 -18.86 -9.08
CA VAL A 130 1.48 -19.27 -7.95
C VAL A 130 2.22 -20.38 -7.17
N PRO A 131 2.53 -20.15 -5.88
CA PRO A 131 3.28 -21.12 -5.08
C PRO A 131 2.43 -22.34 -4.72
N PRO A 132 3.05 -23.44 -4.25
CA PRO A 132 2.33 -24.63 -3.77
C PRO A 132 1.37 -24.34 -2.61
N ASP A 133 1.72 -23.39 -1.76
CA ASP A 133 0.81 -22.75 -0.81
C ASP A 133 0.25 -21.50 -1.51
N PRO A 134 -0.97 -21.55 -2.07
CA PRO A 134 -1.46 -20.56 -3.03
C PRO A 134 -1.85 -19.25 -2.37
N TYR A 135 -0.86 -18.53 -1.89
CA TYR A 135 -1.01 -17.18 -1.32
C TYR A 135 -0.05 -16.19 -1.96
N LEU A 136 -0.56 -14.99 -2.20
CA LEU A 136 0.20 -13.81 -2.57
C LEU A 136 0.46 -13.00 -1.30
N ARG A 137 1.74 -12.69 -1.03
CA ARG A 137 2.13 -11.88 0.11
C ARG A 137 2.35 -10.43 -0.29
N PHE A 138 1.64 -9.52 0.42
CA PHE A 138 1.77 -8.09 0.24
C PHE A 138 1.48 -7.34 1.56
N ASP A 139 2.28 -6.33 1.89
CA ASP A 139 2.15 -5.51 3.12
C ASP A 139 1.99 -6.36 4.39
N THR A 140 2.82 -7.40 4.55
CA THR A 140 2.75 -8.37 5.66
C THR A 140 1.48 -9.23 5.72
N ASN A 141 0.59 -9.11 4.74
CA ASN A 141 -0.65 -9.88 4.63
C ASN A 141 -0.54 -10.96 3.56
N ASP A 142 -1.24 -12.07 3.78
CA ASP A 142 -1.34 -13.17 2.83
C ASP A 142 -2.75 -13.18 2.20
N TYR A 143 -2.81 -13.16 0.88
CA TYR A 143 -4.06 -13.18 0.10
C TYR A 143 -4.14 -14.48 -0.70
N SER A 144 -5.22 -15.27 -0.51
CA SER A 144 -5.35 -16.55 -1.20
C SER A 144 -5.48 -16.37 -2.72
N LEU A 145 -4.80 -17.23 -3.45
CA LEU A 145 -4.95 -17.42 -4.90
C LEU A 145 -5.75 -18.70 -5.19
N ASP A 146 -6.31 -18.82 -6.38
CA ASP A 146 -6.99 -20.05 -6.78
C ASP A 146 -6.00 -21.23 -6.77
N PRO A 147 -6.24 -22.28 -5.98
CA PRO A 147 -5.39 -23.45 -5.91
C PRO A 147 -5.27 -24.22 -7.22
N GLN A 148 -6.19 -24.04 -8.16
CA GLN A 148 -6.12 -24.66 -9.49
C GLN A 148 -5.02 -24.08 -10.37
N LEU A 149 -4.58 -22.84 -10.05
CA LEU A 149 -3.55 -22.14 -10.78
C LEU A 149 -2.14 -22.34 -10.20
N VAL A 150 -1.96 -23.25 -9.23
CA VAL A 150 -0.63 -23.54 -8.66
C VAL A 150 0.37 -23.91 -9.77
N GLY A 151 1.53 -23.26 -9.75
CA GLY A 151 2.57 -23.42 -10.76
C GLY A 151 2.42 -22.56 -12.01
N ARG A 152 1.28 -21.94 -12.25
CA ARG A 152 1.05 -20.99 -13.37
C ARG A 152 1.56 -19.59 -13.05
N ARG A 153 1.82 -18.81 -14.07
CA ARG A 153 2.23 -17.39 -13.92
C ARG A 153 1.00 -16.52 -13.89
N VAL A 154 0.94 -15.64 -12.90
CA VAL A 154 -0.12 -14.64 -12.73
C VAL A 154 0.50 -13.25 -12.67
N GLU A 155 -0.20 -12.24 -13.18
CA GLU A 155 0.09 -10.85 -12.92
C GLU A 155 -0.73 -10.41 -11.70
N ALA A 156 -0.04 -9.97 -10.65
CA ALA A 156 -0.66 -9.34 -9.50
C ALA A 156 -0.74 -7.83 -9.72
N ARG A 157 -1.89 -7.27 -9.41
CA ARG A 157 -2.15 -5.83 -9.41
C ARG A 157 -2.71 -5.43 -8.05
N ILE A 158 -2.03 -4.51 -7.38
CA ILE A 158 -2.43 -3.98 -6.08
C ILE A 158 -2.80 -2.52 -6.23
N THR A 159 -4.05 -2.22 -5.97
CA THR A 159 -4.58 -0.86 -5.91
C THR A 159 -4.58 -0.34 -4.47
N ASP A 160 -5.10 0.85 -4.25
CA ASP A 160 -5.36 1.39 -2.90
C ASP A 160 -6.43 0.57 -2.14
N ARG A 161 -7.33 -0.12 -2.84
CA ARG A 161 -8.50 -0.81 -2.27
C ARG A 161 -8.52 -2.31 -2.46
N GLU A 162 -7.87 -2.82 -3.50
CA GLU A 162 -8.01 -4.21 -3.93
C GLU A 162 -6.66 -4.87 -4.23
N VAL A 163 -6.63 -6.17 -4.04
CA VAL A 163 -5.58 -7.09 -4.49
C VAL A 163 -6.20 -7.98 -5.56
N LEU A 164 -5.69 -7.90 -6.77
CA LEU A 164 -6.12 -8.66 -7.93
C LEU A 164 -4.96 -9.53 -8.44
N ALA A 165 -5.25 -10.71 -8.94
CA ALA A 165 -4.30 -11.48 -9.72
C ALA A 165 -5.00 -12.18 -10.89
N VAL A 166 -4.34 -12.20 -12.06
CA VAL A 166 -4.89 -12.78 -13.29
C VAL A 166 -3.85 -13.69 -13.93
N ALA A 167 -4.27 -14.86 -14.39
CA ALA A 167 -3.40 -15.79 -15.10
C ALA A 167 -2.99 -15.22 -16.46
N LEU A 168 -1.67 -15.19 -16.74
CA LEU A 168 -1.13 -14.57 -17.96
C LEU A 168 -1.48 -15.30 -19.24
N ASP A 169 -1.68 -16.61 -19.16
CA ASP A 169 -1.93 -17.49 -20.30
C ASP A 169 -3.42 -17.59 -20.67
N THR A 170 -4.34 -17.45 -19.71
CA THR A 170 -5.77 -17.63 -19.95
C THR A 170 -6.60 -16.38 -19.66
N GLY A 171 -6.05 -15.39 -18.97
CA GLY A 171 -6.83 -14.25 -18.48
C GLY A 171 -7.75 -14.58 -17.31
N GLU A 172 -7.67 -15.79 -16.76
CA GLU A 172 -8.50 -16.26 -15.66
C GLU A 172 -8.16 -15.54 -14.36
N LEU A 173 -9.19 -15.17 -13.60
CA LEU A 173 -9.04 -14.46 -12.33
C LEU A 173 -8.50 -15.42 -11.26
N ALA A 174 -7.26 -15.20 -10.83
CA ALA A 174 -6.63 -15.98 -9.76
C ALA A 174 -7.05 -15.54 -8.36
N CYS A 175 -7.34 -14.26 -8.16
CA CYS A 175 -7.97 -13.74 -6.94
C CYS A 175 -8.47 -12.31 -7.11
N ARG A 176 -9.43 -11.97 -6.26
CA ARG A 176 -9.86 -10.59 -5.99
C ARG A 176 -10.20 -10.46 -4.51
N HIS A 177 -9.44 -9.65 -3.79
CA HIS A 177 -9.65 -9.38 -2.37
C HIS A 177 -9.69 -7.88 -2.09
N ALA A 178 -10.46 -7.48 -1.09
CA ALA A 178 -10.29 -6.15 -0.52
C ALA A 178 -8.91 -6.05 0.13
N ARG A 179 -8.17 -4.97 -0.15
CA ARG A 179 -6.87 -4.73 0.48
C ARG A 179 -7.06 -4.44 1.97
N SER A 180 -6.32 -5.15 2.82
CA SER A 180 -6.30 -4.92 4.26
C SER A 180 -5.19 -3.93 4.61
N ILE A 181 -5.54 -2.90 5.38
CA ILE A 181 -4.59 -1.96 5.99
C ILE A 181 -4.00 -2.57 7.27
N ALA A 182 -4.76 -3.46 7.95
CA ALA A 182 -4.28 -4.18 9.12
C ALA A 182 -3.15 -5.13 8.73
N LYS A 183 -2.14 -5.25 9.59
CA LYS A 183 -0.95 -6.09 9.36
C LYS A 183 -1.17 -7.53 9.81
N HIS A 184 -0.38 -8.46 9.24
CA HIS A 184 -0.31 -9.87 9.63
C HIS A 184 -1.66 -10.60 9.52
N ARG A 185 -2.44 -10.28 8.48
CA ARG A 185 -3.71 -10.94 8.20
C ARG A 185 -3.56 -11.98 7.09
N THR A 186 -4.28 -13.09 7.25
CA THR A 186 -4.49 -14.06 6.18
C THR A 186 -5.92 -13.91 5.67
N ILE A 187 -6.05 -13.44 4.44
CA ILE A 187 -7.33 -13.19 3.77
C ILE A 187 -7.58 -14.33 2.79
N THR A 188 -8.52 -15.19 3.12
CA THR A 188 -8.81 -16.39 2.33
C THR A 188 -10.23 -16.33 1.76
N ALA A 189 -10.35 -16.41 0.44
CA ALA A 189 -11.63 -16.60 -0.20
C ALA A 189 -12.21 -17.99 0.12
N LEU A 190 -13.50 -18.04 0.41
CA LEU A 190 -14.15 -19.29 0.80
C LEU A 190 -14.05 -20.37 -0.28
N GLU A 191 -14.11 -19.97 -1.55
CA GLU A 191 -13.95 -20.85 -2.71
C GLU A 191 -12.54 -21.48 -2.76
N HIS A 192 -11.50 -20.67 -2.56
CA HIS A 192 -10.11 -21.15 -2.51
C HIS A 192 -9.90 -22.14 -1.36
N ALA A 193 -10.47 -21.86 -0.18
CA ALA A 193 -10.39 -22.77 0.96
C ALA A 193 -11.09 -24.12 0.67
N ARG A 194 -12.25 -24.10 0.02
CA ARG A 194 -13.00 -25.32 -0.38
C ARG A 194 -12.20 -26.14 -1.40
N THR A 195 -11.69 -25.49 -2.45
CA THR A 195 -10.88 -26.13 -3.48
C THR A 195 -9.62 -26.78 -2.89
N LEU A 196 -8.91 -26.06 -2.02
CA LEU A 196 -7.71 -26.57 -1.37
C LEU A 196 -8.02 -27.78 -0.47
N LYS A 197 -9.15 -27.74 0.25
CA LYS A 197 -9.58 -28.86 1.09
C LYS A 197 -9.91 -30.10 0.25
N ALA A 198 -10.61 -29.93 -0.88
CA ALA A 198 -10.91 -31.02 -1.82
C ALA A 198 -9.64 -31.65 -2.39
N GLN A 199 -8.69 -30.83 -2.87
CA GLN A 199 -7.41 -31.33 -3.39
C GLN A 199 -6.58 -32.07 -2.33
N ARG A 200 -6.60 -31.64 -1.07
CA ARG A 200 -5.93 -32.32 0.03
C ARG A 200 -6.60 -33.67 0.34
N HIS A 201 -7.91 -33.74 0.26
CA HIS A 201 -8.66 -35.00 0.45
C HIS A 201 -8.33 -36.01 -0.65
N ASP A 202 -8.35 -35.57 -1.93
CA ASP A 202 -8.01 -36.46 -3.06
C ASP A 202 -6.57 -36.99 -2.99
N ARG A 203 -5.61 -36.17 -2.57
CA ARG A 203 -4.22 -36.62 -2.38
C ARG A 203 -4.10 -37.63 -1.26
N ARG A 204 -4.85 -37.49 -0.16
CA ARG A 204 -4.86 -38.45 0.94
C ARG A 204 -5.52 -39.75 0.56
N GLY A 205 -6.61 -39.71 -0.21
CA GLY A 205 -7.27 -40.93 -0.72
C GLY A 205 -6.43 -41.74 -1.71
N ARG A 206 -5.47 -41.09 -2.41
CA ARG A 206 -4.52 -41.80 -3.32
C ARG A 206 -3.33 -42.44 -2.60
N THR A 207 -3.07 -42.07 -1.36
CA THR A 207 -1.99 -42.62 -0.53
C THR A 207 -2.64 -43.39 0.61
N GLU A 208 -3.37 -44.49 0.31
CA GLU A 208 -3.57 -45.52 1.32
C GLU A 208 -2.19 -46.17 1.54
N PRO A 209 -1.58 -46.01 2.73
CA PRO A 209 -0.39 -46.78 3.04
C PRO A 209 -0.81 -48.25 2.99
N GLN A 210 -0.18 -49.03 2.15
CA GLN A 210 -0.25 -50.49 2.27
C GLN A 210 0.38 -50.84 3.61
N VAL A 211 -0.44 -50.86 4.65
CA VAL A 211 -0.02 -51.34 5.95
C VAL A 211 -0.03 -52.86 5.86
N GLU A 212 1.14 -53.47 5.78
CA GLU A 212 1.30 -54.90 5.91
C GLU A 212 0.89 -55.29 7.34
N LEU A 213 -0.30 -55.89 7.45
CA LEU A 213 -0.79 -56.44 8.72
C LEU A 213 -0.01 -57.69 9.03
N ARG A 214 1.08 -57.59 9.77
CA ARG A 214 1.79 -58.76 10.30
C ARG A 214 1.06 -59.24 11.55
N SER A 215 0.81 -60.56 11.61
CA SER A 215 0.23 -61.17 12.80
C SER A 215 1.20 -61.07 13.97
N LEU A 216 0.68 -60.95 15.19
CA LEU A 216 1.51 -60.90 16.42
C LEU A 216 2.43 -62.15 16.53
N ALA A 217 2.00 -63.30 16.03
CA ALA A 217 2.82 -64.50 15.96
C ALA A 217 4.09 -64.37 15.10
N ALA A 218 4.12 -63.42 14.14
CA ALA A 218 5.31 -63.15 13.36
C ALA A 218 6.38 -62.35 14.16
N TYR A 219 5.96 -61.66 15.21
CA TYR A 219 6.87 -60.96 16.13
C TYR A 219 7.40 -61.87 17.22
N ASP A 220 6.59 -62.84 17.68
CA ASP A 220 7.03 -63.85 18.65
C ASP A 220 8.12 -64.76 18.07
N ALA A 221 8.07 -65.05 16.75
CA ALA A 221 9.09 -65.83 16.06
C ALA A 221 10.44 -65.07 15.87
N LEU A 222 10.51 -63.78 16.10
CA LEU A 222 11.74 -62.99 16.04
C LEU A 222 12.44 -62.85 17.39
N ILE A 223 11.79 -63.24 18.48
CA ILE A 223 12.26 -63.12 19.86
C ILE A 223 12.72 -64.48 20.42
N ALA A 224 12.41 -65.60 19.75
CA ALA A 224 12.86 -66.93 20.07
C ALA A 224 14.17 -67.28 19.32
#